data_e395aed05c24e962e1e98bb9d5dd2c05
#
_entry.id   e395aed05c24e962e1e98bb9d5dd2c05
#
_cell.length_a   1.000
_cell.length_b   1.000
_cell.length_c   1.000
_cell.angle_alpha   90.00
_cell.angle_beta   90.00
_cell.angle_gamma   90.00
#
_symmetry.space_group_name_H-M   'P 1'
#
loop_
_entity.id
_entity.type
_entity.pdbx_description
1 polymer ?
#
loop_
_entity_poly.entity_id
_entity_poly.type
_entity_poly.pdbx_seq_one_letter_code
_entity_poly.pdbx_strand_id
1 'polypeptide(L)'
;DAIDPHADLVVAISQSGKSASTLEAMRKVQASGKSVFALTSDPQSPIGCASDGVLDINTGIESVGFVTRGFSATVLNLLLIALIIARKQEKASEVEEQHYLAELQRLVAAIPEVIVRTSRFIDRHSETLRSGERFVATGYGALVGVAKEFETKFTETVRVPSSGFELEAYM
;
A
#
# COMPACT_ATOMS: atom_id res chain seq x y z
N ASP A 1 -2.55 1.61 -22.29
CA ASP A 1 -3.60 1.42 -21.28
C ASP A 1 -4.41 2.70 -21.20
N ALA A 2 -5.74 2.58 -21.24
CA ALA A 2 -6.63 3.73 -21.25
C ALA A 2 -6.76 4.30 -19.84
N ILE A 3 -6.64 5.64 -19.73
CA ILE A 3 -6.96 6.36 -18.50
C ILE A 3 -8.48 6.33 -18.36
N ASP A 4 -8.99 5.90 -17.19
CA ASP A 4 -10.42 5.91 -16.93
C ASP A 4 -10.97 7.35 -17.07
N PRO A 5 -11.85 7.63 -18.05
CA PRO A 5 -12.40 8.96 -18.26
C PRO A 5 -13.28 9.43 -17.07
N HIS A 6 -13.82 8.50 -16.28
CA HIS A 6 -14.70 8.77 -15.16
C HIS A 6 -13.97 8.93 -13.82
N ALA A 7 -12.63 8.79 -13.80
CA ALA A 7 -11.87 9.00 -12.58
C ALA A 7 -11.84 10.50 -12.23
N ASP A 8 -12.42 10.86 -11.09
CA ASP A 8 -12.44 12.23 -10.56
C ASP A 8 -11.18 12.56 -9.74
N LEU A 9 -10.52 11.54 -9.20
CA LEU A 9 -9.31 11.66 -8.41
C LEU A 9 -8.26 10.67 -8.92
N VAL A 10 -7.08 11.20 -9.23
CA VAL A 10 -5.93 10.36 -9.58
C VAL A 10 -4.81 10.59 -8.56
N VAL A 11 -4.36 9.51 -7.95
CA VAL A 11 -3.27 9.54 -6.98
C VAL A 11 -2.09 8.71 -7.50
N ALA A 12 -0.96 9.38 -7.72
CA ALA A 12 0.30 8.73 -8.06
C ALA A 12 1.01 8.31 -6.76
N ILE A 13 1.16 7.01 -6.55
CA ILE A 13 1.75 6.47 -5.32
C ILE A 13 3.19 6.05 -5.59
N SER A 14 4.12 6.64 -4.86
CA SER A 14 5.53 6.26 -4.89
C SER A 14 6.20 6.67 -3.58
N GLN A 15 6.55 5.69 -2.76
CA GLN A 15 7.12 5.95 -1.44
C GLN A 15 8.37 6.85 -1.52
N SER A 16 9.32 6.54 -2.40
CA SER A 16 10.53 7.37 -2.62
C SER A 16 10.29 8.59 -3.53
N GLY A 17 9.16 8.63 -4.23
CA GLY A 17 8.88 9.66 -5.24
C GLY A 17 9.81 9.65 -6.46
N LYS A 18 10.61 8.60 -6.65
CA LYS A 18 11.65 8.50 -7.70
C LYS A 18 11.35 7.46 -8.77
N SER A 19 10.20 6.76 -8.71
CA SER A 19 9.80 5.76 -9.69
C SER A 19 9.59 6.40 -11.07
N ALA A 20 10.45 6.05 -12.03
CA ALA A 20 10.36 6.58 -13.39
C ALA A 20 9.04 6.20 -14.08
N SER A 21 8.58 4.96 -13.90
CA SER A 21 7.31 4.48 -14.46
C SER A 21 6.11 5.22 -13.87
N THR A 22 6.11 5.48 -12.56
CA THR A 22 5.05 6.26 -11.91
C THR A 22 5.06 7.71 -12.41
N LEU A 23 6.23 8.32 -12.54
CA LEU A 23 6.37 9.69 -13.06
C LEU A 23 5.88 9.80 -14.51
N GLU A 24 6.20 8.81 -15.35
CA GLU A 24 5.72 8.78 -16.74
C GLU A 24 4.20 8.60 -16.81
N ALA A 25 3.64 7.67 -16.03
CA ALA A 25 2.20 7.46 -15.95
C ALA A 25 1.48 8.75 -15.49
N MET A 26 2.00 9.43 -14.47
CA MET A 26 1.46 10.69 -13.99
C MET A 26 1.43 11.76 -15.08
N ARG A 27 2.53 11.93 -15.85
CA ARG A 27 2.59 12.89 -16.96
C ARG A 27 1.56 12.59 -18.05
N LYS A 28 1.33 11.31 -18.36
CA LYS A 28 0.30 10.90 -19.32
C LYS A 28 -1.11 11.28 -18.84
N VAL A 29 -1.38 11.11 -17.56
CA VAL A 29 -2.66 11.53 -16.97
C VAL A 29 -2.82 13.04 -17.02
N GLN A 30 -1.81 13.81 -16.64
CA GLN A 30 -1.82 15.28 -16.70
C GLN A 30 -2.00 15.79 -18.15
N ALA A 31 -1.37 15.14 -19.13
CA ALA A 31 -1.54 15.46 -20.54
C ALA A 31 -2.98 15.23 -21.04
N SER A 32 -3.77 14.38 -20.37
CA SER A 32 -5.21 14.23 -20.65
C SER A 32 -6.10 15.29 -19.97
N GLY A 33 -5.50 16.26 -19.30
CA GLY A 33 -6.22 17.35 -18.62
C GLY A 33 -6.71 17.01 -17.21
N LYS A 34 -6.29 15.88 -16.62
CA LYS A 34 -6.65 15.49 -15.26
C LYS A 34 -5.57 15.90 -14.27
N SER A 35 -5.99 16.36 -13.08
CA SER A 35 -5.07 16.62 -11.97
C SER A 35 -4.61 15.32 -11.33
N VAL A 36 -3.32 15.28 -10.92
CA VAL A 36 -2.72 14.14 -10.25
C VAL A 36 -2.08 14.57 -8.93
N PHE A 37 -2.52 13.95 -7.84
CA PHE A 37 -1.92 14.15 -6.53
C PHE A 37 -0.86 13.08 -6.29
N ALA A 38 0.27 13.46 -5.69
CA ALA A 38 1.30 12.52 -5.28
C ALA A 38 1.08 12.05 -3.84
N LEU A 39 1.20 10.76 -3.60
CA LEU A 39 1.33 10.18 -2.26
C LEU A 39 2.76 9.64 -2.13
N THR A 40 3.61 10.32 -1.36
CA THR A 40 5.05 10.06 -1.28
C THR A 40 5.60 10.42 0.10
N SER A 41 6.72 9.82 0.50
CA SER A 41 7.46 10.19 1.73
C SER A 41 8.51 11.29 1.50
N ASP A 42 8.66 11.74 0.26
CA ASP A 42 9.56 12.84 -0.10
C ASP A 42 8.83 13.86 -0.98
N PRO A 43 8.19 14.89 -0.38
CA PRO A 43 7.50 15.95 -1.13
C PRO A 43 8.39 16.70 -2.13
N GLN A 44 9.70 16.69 -1.93
CA GLN A 44 10.67 17.32 -2.83
C GLN A 44 11.18 16.39 -3.94
N SER A 45 10.68 15.17 -3.99
CA SER A 45 11.01 14.20 -5.03
C SER A 45 10.51 14.61 -6.42
N PRO A 46 11.04 14.00 -7.51
CA PRO A 46 10.56 14.28 -8.86
C PRO A 46 9.04 14.12 -9.04
N ILE A 47 8.42 13.13 -8.37
CA ILE A 47 6.96 12.90 -8.40
C ILE A 47 6.24 13.98 -7.59
N GLY A 48 6.73 14.31 -6.40
CA GLY A 48 6.17 15.38 -5.58
C GLY A 48 6.18 16.72 -6.30
N CYS A 49 7.33 17.12 -6.85
CA CYS A 49 7.45 18.40 -7.56
C CYS A 49 6.63 18.47 -8.87
N ALA A 50 6.36 17.34 -9.52
CA ALA A 50 5.61 17.30 -10.77
C ALA A 50 4.10 17.14 -10.58
N SER A 51 3.62 16.90 -9.37
CA SER A 51 2.19 16.70 -9.05
C SER A 51 1.46 18.03 -8.83
N ASP A 52 0.14 17.99 -8.95
CA ASP A 52 -0.74 19.14 -8.68
C ASP A 52 -0.96 19.37 -7.17
N GLY A 53 -0.57 18.41 -6.35
CA GLY A 53 -0.54 18.49 -4.90
C GLY A 53 0.08 17.24 -4.29
N VAL A 54 0.65 17.39 -3.10
CA VAL A 54 1.38 16.31 -2.41
C VAL A 54 0.70 15.94 -1.10
N LEU A 55 0.55 14.64 -0.90
CA LEU A 55 0.17 14.02 0.37
C LEU A 55 1.40 13.30 0.91
N ASP A 56 1.92 13.73 2.05
CA ASP A 56 3.06 13.09 2.69
C ASP A 56 2.61 11.80 3.40
N ILE A 57 3.26 10.69 3.09
CA ILE A 57 3.04 9.40 3.79
C ILE A 57 3.44 9.49 5.27
N ASN A 58 4.29 10.45 5.64
CA ASN A 58 4.82 10.68 6.99
C ASN A 58 5.66 9.52 7.57
N THR A 59 6.30 8.72 6.74
CA THR A 59 7.22 7.67 7.18
C THR A 59 8.68 8.07 7.11
N GLY A 60 8.97 9.19 6.49
CA GLY A 60 10.32 9.57 6.10
C GLY A 60 10.92 8.59 5.08
N ILE A 61 12.20 8.74 4.82
CA ILE A 61 12.92 7.89 3.87
C ILE A 61 13.23 6.54 4.54
N GLU A 62 12.87 5.44 3.88
CA GLU A 62 13.31 4.10 4.29
C GLU A 62 14.74 3.86 3.84
N SER A 63 15.60 3.46 4.79
CA SER A 63 17.01 3.18 4.54
C SER A 63 17.26 1.77 3.98
N VAL A 64 16.26 0.90 4.01
CA VAL A 64 16.31 -0.46 3.44
C VAL A 64 15.74 -0.46 2.02
N GLY A 65 16.30 -1.31 1.15
CA GLY A 65 15.86 -1.41 -0.24
C GLY A 65 14.45 -1.99 -0.42
N PHE A 66 13.87 -2.54 0.63
CA PHE A 66 12.54 -3.18 0.59
C PHE A 66 11.54 -2.32 1.35
N VAL A 67 10.58 -1.74 0.63
CA VAL A 67 9.52 -0.93 1.24
C VAL A 67 8.65 -1.82 2.14
N THR A 68 8.61 -1.51 3.44
CA THR A 68 7.81 -2.23 4.46
C THR A 68 6.91 -1.27 5.22
N ARG A 69 7.49 -0.35 5.94
CA ARG A 69 6.83 0.71 6.69
C ARG A 69 5.99 1.61 5.78
N GLY A 70 6.54 1.96 4.61
CA GLY A 70 5.87 2.74 3.59
C GLY A 70 4.62 2.07 3.04
N PHE A 71 4.59 0.73 2.90
CA PHE A 71 3.38 0.01 2.49
C PHE A 71 2.23 0.19 3.49
N SER A 72 2.45 -0.14 4.76
CA SER A 72 1.41 -0.01 5.78
C SER A 72 0.92 1.42 5.96
N ALA A 73 1.84 2.39 5.91
CA ALA A 73 1.49 3.80 6.01
C ALA A 73 0.73 4.30 4.77
N THR A 74 1.07 3.82 3.57
CA THR A 74 0.31 4.11 2.35
C THR A 74 -1.13 3.62 2.46
N VAL A 75 -1.34 2.37 2.91
CA VAL A 75 -2.68 1.83 3.13
C VAL A 75 -3.46 2.69 4.14
N LEU A 76 -2.83 3.05 5.26
CA LEU A 76 -3.45 3.94 6.26
C LEU A 76 -3.84 5.28 5.66
N ASN A 77 -2.95 5.92 4.90
CA ASN A 77 -3.26 7.21 4.25
C ASN A 77 -4.41 7.10 3.26
N LEU A 78 -4.48 6.02 2.47
CA LEU A 78 -5.59 5.80 1.54
C LEU A 78 -6.92 5.62 2.27
N LEU A 79 -6.95 4.91 3.41
CA LEU A 79 -8.14 4.77 4.25
C LEU A 79 -8.58 6.13 4.82
N LEU A 80 -7.64 6.94 5.31
CA LEU A 80 -7.93 8.29 5.81
C LEU A 80 -8.44 9.22 4.71
N ILE A 81 -7.86 9.17 3.51
CA ILE A 81 -8.33 9.93 2.34
C ILE A 81 -9.77 9.52 2.00
N ALA A 82 -10.06 8.21 1.94
CA ALA A 82 -11.39 7.72 1.66
C ALA A 82 -12.41 8.19 2.71
N LEU A 83 -12.04 8.18 3.98
CA LEU A 83 -12.88 8.66 5.08
C LEU A 83 -13.15 10.17 4.96
N ILE A 84 -12.14 10.97 4.67
CA ILE A 84 -12.28 12.43 4.47
C ILE A 84 -13.22 12.71 3.28
N ILE A 85 -13.07 11.98 2.18
CA ILE A 85 -13.95 12.13 1.00
C ILE A 85 -15.38 11.74 1.36
N ALA A 86 -15.59 10.61 2.05
CA ALA A 86 -16.90 10.15 2.48
C ALA A 86 -17.60 11.18 3.39
N ARG A 87 -16.85 11.80 4.31
CA ARG A 87 -17.37 12.91 5.16
C ARG A 87 -17.76 14.11 4.34
N LYS A 88 -16.90 14.57 3.43
CA LYS A 88 -17.17 15.74 2.58
C LYS A 88 -18.34 15.53 1.63
N GLN A 89 -18.59 14.30 1.23
CA GLN A 89 -19.74 13.91 0.39
C GLN A 89 -20.98 13.52 1.19
N GLU A 90 -20.97 13.72 2.51
CA GLU A 90 -22.09 13.36 3.43
C GLU A 90 -22.47 11.87 3.37
N LYS A 91 -21.53 11.01 2.92
CA LYS A 91 -21.70 9.55 2.87
C LYS A 91 -21.29 8.84 4.15
N ALA A 92 -20.65 9.54 5.06
CA ALA A 92 -20.33 9.07 6.41
C ALA A 92 -20.69 10.15 7.42
N SER A 93 -21.30 9.78 8.53
CA SER A 93 -21.59 10.64 9.66
C SER A 93 -20.33 10.90 10.51
N GLU A 94 -20.37 11.89 11.38
CA GLU A 94 -19.30 12.15 12.34
C GLU A 94 -19.09 10.96 13.32
N VAL A 95 -20.17 10.29 13.69
CA VAL A 95 -20.11 9.09 14.56
C VAL A 95 -19.39 7.94 13.87
N GLU A 96 -19.67 7.71 12.60
CA GLU A 96 -18.96 6.69 11.80
C GLU A 96 -17.50 7.07 11.61
N GLU A 97 -17.17 8.32 11.35
CA GLU A 97 -15.79 8.80 11.27
C GLU A 97 -15.01 8.49 12.56
N GLN A 98 -15.56 8.87 13.71
CA GLN A 98 -14.93 8.60 15.01
C GLN A 98 -14.78 7.10 15.29
N HIS A 99 -15.77 6.31 14.89
CA HIS A 99 -15.69 4.85 14.99
C HIS A 99 -14.52 4.29 14.16
N TYR A 100 -14.40 4.67 12.87
CA TYR A 100 -13.30 4.23 12.01
C TYR A 100 -11.94 4.69 12.51
N LEU A 101 -11.81 5.92 13.00
CA LEU A 101 -10.57 6.41 13.59
C LEU A 101 -10.16 5.61 14.82
N ALA A 102 -11.12 5.25 15.69
CA ALA A 102 -10.86 4.42 16.86
C ALA A 102 -10.44 2.99 16.47
N GLU A 103 -11.03 2.40 15.42
CA GLU A 103 -10.60 1.10 14.88
C GLU A 103 -9.17 1.15 14.32
N LEU A 104 -8.83 2.18 13.57
CA LEU A 104 -7.47 2.37 13.05
C LEU A 104 -6.45 2.53 14.19
N GLN A 105 -6.79 3.27 15.25
CA GLN A 105 -5.93 3.38 16.44
C GLN A 105 -5.72 2.02 17.14
N ARG A 106 -6.77 1.20 17.26
CA ARG A 106 -6.67 -0.16 17.80
C ARG A 106 -5.80 -1.07 16.94
N LEU A 107 -5.95 -0.96 15.63
CA LEU A 107 -5.12 -1.70 14.67
C LEU A 107 -3.63 -1.35 14.84
N VAL A 108 -3.30 -0.06 14.88
CA VAL A 108 -1.93 0.41 15.06
C VAL A 108 -1.35 -0.08 16.40
N ALA A 109 -2.14 -0.02 17.48
CA ALA A 109 -1.72 -0.50 18.80
C ALA A 109 -1.46 -2.02 18.83
N ALA A 110 -2.11 -2.80 17.97
CA ALA A 110 -1.93 -4.25 17.86
C ALA A 110 -0.66 -4.68 17.08
N ILE A 111 -0.07 -3.79 16.27
CA ILE A 111 1.08 -4.13 15.40
C ILE A 111 2.25 -4.77 16.18
N PRO A 112 2.69 -4.25 17.35
CA PRO A 112 3.79 -4.87 18.10
C PRO A 112 3.51 -6.33 18.49
N GLU A 113 2.29 -6.64 18.90
CA GLU A 113 1.90 -8.01 19.24
C GLU A 113 1.91 -8.91 17.99
N VAL A 114 1.41 -8.42 16.85
CA VAL A 114 1.42 -9.16 15.59
C VAL A 114 2.86 -9.49 15.19
N ILE A 115 3.80 -8.56 15.32
CA ILE A 115 5.22 -8.78 15.03
C ILE A 115 5.78 -9.90 15.92
N VAL A 116 5.53 -9.86 17.22
CA VAL A 116 6.00 -10.89 18.15
C VAL A 116 5.41 -12.27 17.83
N ARG A 117 4.10 -12.34 17.53
CA ARG A 117 3.43 -13.59 17.15
C ARG A 117 3.98 -14.16 15.85
N THR A 118 4.22 -13.29 14.86
CA THR A 118 4.81 -13.69 13.56
C THR A 118 6.22 -14.22 13.74
N SER A 119 7.07 -13.55 14.55
CA SER A 119 8.42 -14.03 14.84
C SER A 119 8.39 -15.44 15.46
N ARG A 120 7.53 -15.66 16.46
CA ARG A 120 7.37 -16.98 17.08
C ARG A 120 6.88 -18.06 16.09
N PHE A 121 6.01 -17.69 15.15
CA PHE A 121 5.56 -18.59 14.09
C PHE A 121 6.72 -18.98 13.18
N ILE A 122 7.52 -18.01 12.75
CA ILE A 122 8.69 -18.23 11.89
C ILE A 122 9.71 -19.13 12.60
N ASP A 123 10.01 -18.86 13.87
CA ASP A 123 10.93 -19.67 14.66
C ASP A 123 10.46 -21.13 14.76
N ARG A 124 9.18 -21.35 15.04
CA ARG A 124 8.57 -22.67 15.17
C ARG A 124 8.61 -23.49 13.87
N HIS A 125 8.48 -22.83 12.74
CA HIS A 125 8.41 -23.43 11.40
C HIS A 125 9.69 -23.22 10.58
N SER A 126 10.80 -22.86 11.24
CA SER A 126 12.03 -22.43 10.57
C SER A 126 12.61 -23.48 9.63
N GLU A 127 12.57 -24.77 9.98
CA GLU A 127 13.06 -25.86 9.12
C GLU A 127 12.22 -25.98 7.84
N THR A 128 10.90 -26.02 7.98
CA THR A 128 9.98 -26.08 6.83
C THR A 128 10.11 -24.87 5.93
N LEU A 129 10.23 -23.67 6.52
CA LEU A 129 10.38 -22.44 5.76
C LEU A 129 11.72 -22.37 5.03
N ARG A 130 12.81 -22.88 5.63
CA ARG A 130 14.13 -22.92 4.98
C ARG A 130 14.23 -23.91 3.84
N SER A 131 13.51 -25.03 3.92
CA SER A 131 13.49 -26.06 2.86
C SER A 131 12.51 -25.74 1.73
N GLY A 132 11.71 -24.70 1.87
CA GLY A 132 10.73 -24.30 0.86
C GLY A 132 11.42 -23.73 -0.40
N GLU A 133 11.14 -24.32 -1.54
CA GLU A 133 11.66 -23.87 -2.84
C GLU A 133 10.68 -22.94 -3.59
N ARG A 134 9.41 -22.93 -3.18
CA ARG A 134 8.35 -22.10 -3.74
C ARG A 134 7.32 -21.78 -2.66
N PHE A 135 6.87 -20.53 -2.65
CA PHE A 135 5.84 -20.08 -1.72
C PHE A 135 4.61 -19.55 -2.46
N VAL A 136 3.45 -19.87 -1.92
CA VAL A 136 2.17 -19.40 -2.44
C VAL A 136 1.37 -18.79 -1.29
N ALA A 137 0.86 -17.60 -1.50
CA ALA A 137 -0.11 -16.98 -0.63
C ALA A 137 -1.45 -16.87 -1.37
N THR A 138 -2.53 -17.18 -0.68
CA THR A 138 -3.88 -16.99 -1.20
C THR A 138 -4.63 -15.99 -0.32
N GLY A 139 -5.45 -15.15 -0.92
CA GLY A 139 -6.27 -14.17 -0.23
C GLY A 139 -7.68 -14.11 -0.80
N TYR A 140 -8.63 -13.67 0.00
CA TYR A 140 -10.01 -13.43 -0.41
C TYR A 140 -10.39 -11.99 -0.12
N GLY A 141 -11.16 -11.37 -1.01
CA GLY A 141 -11.56 -9.97 -0.87
C GLY A 141 -10.34 -9.02 -0.75
N ALA A 142 -10.32 -8.18 0.27
CA ALA A 142 -9.22 -7.24 0.51
C ALA A 142 -7.86 -7.92 0.73
N LEU A 143 -7.82 -9.18 1.16
CA LEU A 143 -6.59 -9.92 1.37
C LEU A 143 -5.91 -10.37 0.07
N VAL A 144 -6.56 -10.25 -1.09
CA VAL A 144 -5.91 -10.49 -2.40
C VAL A 144 -4.75 -9.51 -2.60
N GLY A 145 -4.92 -8.24 -2.22
CA GLY A 145 -3.83 -7.26 -2.24
C GLY A 145 -2.65 -7.65 -1.33
N VAL A 146 -2.95 -8.20 -0.16
CA VAL A 146 -1.91 -8.71 0.77
C VAL A 146 -1.19 -9.92 0.18
N ALA A 147 -1.91 -10.85 -0.49
CA ALA A 147 -1.28 -11.98 -1.16
C ALA A 147 -0.36 -11.53 -2.31
N LYS A 148 -0.72 -10.48 -3.04
CA LYS A 148 0.13 -9.87 -4.07
C LYS A 148 1.36 -9.16 -3.48
N GLU A 149 1.21 -8.47 -2.36
CA GLU A 149 2.34 -7.87 -1.66
C GLU A 149 3.29 -8.94 -1.09
N PHE A 150 2.76 -10.07 -0.59
CA PHE A 150 3.56 -11.23 -0.20
C PHE A 150 4.42 -11.74 -1.38
N GLU A 151 3.84 -11.90 -2.58
CA GLU A 151 4.57 -12.30 -3.80
C GLU A 151 5.77 -11.39 -4.03
N THR A 152 5.54 -10.07 -4.00
CA THR A 152 6.58 -9.07 -4.21
C THR A 152 7.66 -9.15 -3.12
N LYS A 153 7.26 -9.11 -1.86
CA LYS A 153 8.21 -9.08 -0.73
C LYS A 153 9.04 -10.37 -0.63
N PHE A 154 8.44 -11.53 -0.81
CA PHE A 154 9.18 -12.80 -0.79
C PHE A 154 10.15 -12.92 -1.96
N THR A 155 9.74 -12.51 -3.16
CA THR A 155 10.63 -12.51 -4.33
C THR A 155 11.80 -11.55 -4.13
N GLU A 156 11.58 -10.37 -3.57
CA GLU A 156 12.62 -9.37 -3.34
C GLU A 156 13.57 -9.74 -2.20
N THR A 157 13.04 -10.28 -1.09
CA THR A 157 13.80 -10.46 0.16
C THR A 157 14.31 -11.87 0.34
N VAL A 158 13.47 -12.87 0.17
CA VAL A 158 13.82 -14.30 0.32
C VAL A 158 14.46 -14.84 -0.96
N ARG A 159 14.13 -14.23 -2.11
CA ARG A 159 14.66 -14.57 -3.44
C ARG A 159 14.34 -16.00 -3.87
N VAL A 160 13.15 -16.45 -3.56
CA VAL A 160 12.58 -17.70 -4.03
C VAL A 160 11.32 -17.41 -4.85
N PRO A 161 10.95 -18.28 -5.80
CA PRO A 161 9.71 -18.15 -6.54
C PRO A 161 8.53 -18.05 -5.60
N SER A 162 7.78 -16.96 -5.70
CA SER A 162 6.63 -16.70 -4.84
C SER A 162 5.46 -16.19 -5.68
N SER A 163 4.25 -16.55 -5.31
CA SER A 163 3.04 -16.16 -6.03
C SER A 163 1.91 -15.83 -5.07
N GLY A 164 1.14 -14.81 -5.41
CA GLY A 164 -0.08 -14.42 -4.69
C GLY A 164 -1.31 -14.60 -5.58
N PHE A 165 -2.33 -15.30 -5.08
CA PHE A 165 -3.54 -15.57 -5.81
C PHE A 165 -4.79 -15.16 -5.03
N GLU A 166 -5.84 -14.86 -5.77
CA GLU A 166 -7.20 -14.95 -5.23
C GLU A 166 -7.52 -16.42 -4.94
N LEU A 167 -8.21 -16.68 -3.83
CA LEU A 167 -8.37 -18.05 -3.32
C LEU A 167 -9.08 -18.98 -4.32
N GLU A 168 -10.18 -18.52 -4.92
CA GLU A 168 -10.94 -19.34 -5.89
C GLU A 168 -10.20 -19.53 -7.22
N ALA A 169 -9.37 -18.55 -7.61
CA ALA A 169 -8.54 -18.66 -8.81
C ALA A 169 -7.37 -19.65 -8.63
N TYR A 170 -7.04 -20.02 -7.40
CA TYR A 170 -5.99 -20.98 -7.08
C TYR A 170 -6.50 -22.41 -7.01
N MET A 171 -7.78 -22.63 -6.69
CA MET A 171 -8.42 -23.96 -6.60
C MET A 171 -8.77 -24.51 -7.98
#